data_0c9aa5f68f23161c821a733eb9299125
#
_entry.id   0c9aa5f68f23161c821a733eb9299125
#
_cell.length_a   1.000
_cell.length_b   1.000
_cell.length_c   1.000
_cell.angle_alpha   90.00
_cell.angle_beta   90.00
_cell.angle_gamma   90.00
#
_symmetry.space_group_name_H-M   'P 1'
#
loop_
_entity.id
_entity.type
_entity.pdbx_description
1 polymer ?
#
loop_
_entity_poly.entity_id
_entity_poly.type
_entity_poly.pdbx_seq_one_letter_code
_entity_poly.pdbx_strand_id
1 'polypeptide(L)'
;YSIQIDEGKETTLLIDGRQLTSHHDRMGAAKYQCQKLDIKKPICIYGFGLGDNVKYLLNKNPKADIRVFILNPALFLKLLSIDDELHTLFKANVNFSLPDDNTCIYSNSIIVQSELFIDSKTFNNLKSRLINFLDNNFANDYFNKTTKKLFDKNIKDNFELLKNEKALTQEILDKYPKEIMITASGPSLEDNVETVRELHNCGVLLIAADTSLTTLNAEKIIPDVIVTTDANVYVA
;
A
#
# COMPACT_ATOMS: atom_id res chain seq x y z
N TYR A 1 10.82 -16.59 21.54
CA TYR A 1 9.78 -17.23 20.67
C TYR A 1 9.44 -18.61 21.20
N SER A 2 8.16 -18.98 21.13
CA SER A 2 7.78 -20.40 21.15
C SER A 2 7.88 -20.93 19.71
N ILE A 3 8.58 -22.03 19.52
CA ILE A 3 8.71 -22.68 18.21
C ILE A 3 8.05 -24.05 18.35
N GLN A 4 7.09 -24.34 17.50
CA GLN A 4 6.41 -25.63 17.42
C GLN A 4 6.46 -26.13 15.98
N ILE A 5 6.61 -27.45 15.83
CA ILE A 5 6.54 -28.08 14.53
C ILE A 5 5.05 -28.30 14.21
N ASP A 6 4.63 -27.88 13.02
CA ASP A 6 3.29 -28.15 12.48
C ASP A 6 3.41 -29.20 11.38
N GLU A 7 3.01 -30.43 11.70
CA GLU A 7 3.03 -31.58 10.80
C GLU A 7 1.73 -31.61 9.99
N GLY A 8 1.69 -30.78 8.95
CA GLY A 8 0.62 -30.87 7.95
C GLY A 8 0.93 -31.86 6.83
N LYS A 9 0.46 -31.59 5.61
CA LYS A 9 0.88 -32.34 4.42
C LYS A 9 2.37 -32.14 4.13
N GLU A 10 2.87 -30.97 4.44
CA GLU A 10 4.29 -30.58 4.46
C GLU A 10 4.59 -29.95 5.83
N THR A 11 5.79 -30.21 6.36
CA THR A 11 6.19 -29.70 7.66
C THR A 11 6.50 -28.20 7.59
N THR A 12 5.92 -27.43 8.50
CA THR A 12 6.22 -26.01 8.72
C THR A 12 6.44 -25.74 10.21
N LEU A 13 6.70 -24.49 10.57
CA LEU A 13 6.87 -24.06 11.93
C LEU A 13 5.78 -23.04 12.33
N LEU A 14 5.28 -23.18 13.53
CA LEU A 14 4.50 -22.17 14.23
C LEU A 14 5.45 -21.40 15.14
N ILE A 15 5.52 -20.09 14.92
CA ILE A 15 6.30 -19.17 15.75
C ILE A 15 5.31 -18.28 16.52
N ASP A 16 5.27 -18.41 17.83
CA ASP A 16 4.29 -17.75 18.69
C ASP A 16 2.85 -17.93 18.18
N GLY A 17 2.52 -19.16 17.73
CA GLY A 17 1.20 -19.52 17.19
C GLY A 17 0.94 -19.09 15.75
N ARG A 18 1.90 -18.44 15.07
CA ARG A 18 1.78 -18.02 13.67
C ARG A 18 2.53 -18.98 12.75
N GLN A 19 1.86 -19.44 11.73
CA GLN A 19 2.43 -20.32 10.73
C GLN A 19 3.46 -19.56 9.87
N LEU A 20 4.68 -20.10 9.74
CA LEU A 20 5.77 -19.44 9.03
C LEU A 20 5.65 -19.58 7.51
N THR A 21 5.29 -20.78 7.03
CA THR A 21 5.04 -21.08 5.61
C THR A 21 3.83 -22.03 5.48
N SER A 22 3.37 -22.31 4.27
CA SER A 22 2.24 -23.23 4.03
C SER A 22 2.55 -24.64 4.53
N HIS A 23 1.62 -25.27 5.24
CA HIS A 23 1.69 -26.68 5.61
C HIS A 23 1.03 -27.62 4.58
N HIS A 24 0.44 -27.09 3.50
CA HIS A 24 -0.20 -27.89 2.45
C HIS A 24 0.67 -28.06 1.21
N ASP A 25 1.28 -26.94 0.74
CA ASP A 25 2.11 -26.89 -0.47
C ASP A 25 3.04 -25.69 -0.35
N ARG A 26 4.25 -25.94 0.17
CA ARG A 26 5.26 -24.90 0.38
C ARG A 26 5.79 -24.32 -0.93
N MET A 27 6.06 -25.21 -1.91
CA MET A 27 6.59 -24.78 -3.20
C MET A 27 5.53 -24.09 -4.06
N GLY A 28 4.26 -24.52 -3.97
CA GLY A 28 3.15 -23.82 -4.61
C GLY A 28 2.92 -22.42 -4.03
N ALA A 29 3.02 -22.28 -2.71
CA ALA A 29 2.97 -20.97 -2.05
C ALA A 29 4.13 -20.06 -2.49
N ALA A 30 5.36 -20.58 -2.54
CA ALA A 30 6.53 -19.84 -3.05
C ALA A 30 6.35 -19.45 -4.53
N LYS A 31 5.85 -20.36 -5.37
CA LYS A 31 5.51 -20.07 -6.76
C LYS A 31 4.52 -18.92 -6.88
N TYR A 32 3.46 -18.92 -6.07
CA TYR A 32 2.45 -17.87 -6.06
C TYR A 32 3.04 -16.52 -5.66
N GLN A 33 3.85 -16.49 -4.61
CA GLN A 33 4.53 -15.26 -4.16
C GLN A 33 5.50 -14.70 -5.21
N CYS A 34 6.21 -15.59 -5.94
CA CYS A 34 7.20 -15.21 -6.95
C CYS A 34 6.61 -14.86 -8.33
N GLN A 35 5.30 -15.08 -8.56
CA GLN A 35 4.72 -15.03 -9.92
C GLN A 35 4.82 -13.66 -10.62
N LYS A 36 4.86 -12.57 -9.85
CA LYS A 36 4.95 -11.20 -10.38
C LYS A 36 6.39 -10.69 -10.53
N LEU A 37 7.39 -11.47 -10.12
CA LEU A 37 8.79 -11.05 -10.14
C LEU A 37 9.40 -11.13 -11.53
N ASP A 38 10.24 -10.14 -11.85
CA ASP A 38 11.14 -10.19 -13.00
C ASP A 38 12.45 -10.89 -12.60
N ILE A 39 12.58 -12.17 -12.96
CA ILE A 39 13.75 -13.00 -12.62
C ILE A 39 15.05 -12.58 -13.35
N LYS A 40 14.98 -11.62 -14.28
CA LYS A 40 16.14 -11.06 -14.97
C LYS A 40 16.76 -9.86 -14.25
N LYS A 41 16.06 -9.34 -13.25
CA LYS A 41 16.50 -8.21 -12.41
C LYS A 41 16.86 -8.69 -11.03
N PRO A 42 17.66 -7.94 -10.25
CA PRO A 42 17.88 -8.23 -8.84
C PRO A 42 16.54 -8.37 -8.10
N ILE A 43 16.44 -9.42 -7.30
CA ILE A 43 15.23 -9.74 -6.51
C ILE A 43 15.55 -9.50 -5.04
N CYS A 44 14.68 -8.76 -4.34
CA CYS A 44 14.79 -8.55 -2.91
C CYS A 44 13.76 -9.41 -2.17
N ILE A 45 14.17 -10.04 -1.08
CA ILE A 45 13.28 -10.82 -0.20
C ILE A 45 13.41 -10.23 1.21
N TYR A 46 12.31 -9.75 1.77
CA TYR A 46 12.24 -9.25 3.15
C TYR A 46 11.66 -10.34 4.04
N GLY A 47 12.50 -10.91 4.90
CA GLY A 47 12.26 -12.13 5.64
C GLY A 47 12.75 -13.36 4.89
N PHE A 48 12.96 -14.45 5.60
CA PHE A 48 13.52 -15.69 5.03
C PHE A 48 12.49 -16.82 4.95
N GLY A 49 11.55 -16.88 5.90
CA GLY A 49 10.64 -18.02 6.07
C GLY A 49 11.43 -19.30 6.34
N LEU A 50 11.12 -20.35 5.63
CA LEU A 50 11.89 -21.60 5.57
C LEU A 50 12.77 -21.70 4.32
N GLY A 51 13.07 -20.56 3.67
CA GLY A 51 13.90 -20.50 2.46
C GLY A 51 13.19 -20.93 1.18
N ASP A 52 11.89 -21.20 1.21
CA ASP A 52 11.13 -21.74 0.07
C ASP A 52 11.16 -20.80 -1.15
N ASN A 53 11.06 -19.49 -0.92
CA ASN A 53 11.14 -18.49 -1.99
C ASN A 53 12.53 -18.50 -2.67
N VAL A 54 13.59 -18.60 -1.88
CA VAL A 54 14.96 -18.69 -2.41
C VAL A 54 15.15 -19.99 -3.18
N LYS A 55 14.72 -21.14 -2.59
CA LYS A 55 14.75 -22.46 -3.27
C LYS A 55 14.01 -22.41 -4.61
N TYR A 56 12.80 -21.83 -4.63
CA TYR A 56 12.00 -21.72 -5.85
C TYR A 56 12.69 -20.87 -6.93
N LEU A 57 13.22 -19.70 -6.56
CA LEU A 57 13.89 -18.79 -7.49
C LEU A 57 15.15 -19.40 -8.07
N LEU A 58 15.98 -20.06 -7.25
CA LEU A 58 17.19 -20.76 -7.71
C LEU A 58 16.86 -21.94 -8.63
N ASN A 59 15.76 -22.66 -8.39
CA ASN A 59 15.28 -23.72 -9.27
C ASN A 59 14.85 -23.16 -10.65
N LYS A 60 14.28 -21.95 -10.68
CA LYS A 60 13.87 -21.28 -11.93
C LYS A 60 15.04 -20.68 -12.68
N ASN A 61 15.94 -20.03 -11.97
CA ASN A 61 17.14 -19.42 -12.51
C ASN A 61 18.29 -19.57 -11.50
N PRO A 62 19.18 -20.56 -11.66
CA PRO A 62 20.31 -20.76 -10.76
C PRO A 62 21.29 -19.56 -10.67
N LYS A 63 21.18 -18.61 -11.61
CA LYS A 63 22.01 -17.39 -11.64
C LYS A 63 21.25 -16.12 -11.21
N ALA A 64 20.04 -16.25 -10.66
CA ALA A 64 19.27 -15.09 -10.18
C ALA A 64 20.05 -14.34 -9.09
N ASP A 65 20.13 -13.01 -9.22
CA ASP A 65 20.69 -12.15 -8.17
C ASP A 65 19.61 -11.97 -7.09
N ILE A 66 19.81 -12.61 -5.93
CA ILE A 66 18.84 -12.63 -4.84
C ILE A 66 19.45 -11.95 -3.62
N ARG A 67 18.75 -10.96 -3.06
CA ARG A 67 19.12 -10.25 -1.83
C ARG A 67 18.08 -10.54 -0.76
N VAL A 68 18.50 -11.22 0.31
CA VAL A 68 17.65 -11.58 1.43
C VAL A 68 17.94 -10.67 2.61
N PHE A 69 16.96 -9.89 3.04
CA PHE A 69 17.01 -9.06 4.22
C PHE A 69 16.42 -9.82 5.41
N ILE A 70 17.27 -10.17 6.38
CA ILE A 70 16.89 -10.97 7.53
C ILE A 70 16.11 -10.11 8.53
N LEU A 71 14.80 -10.25 8.57
CA LEU A 71 13.94 -9.47 9.47
C LEU A 71 13.97 -9.94 10.93
N ASN A 72 14.32 -11.21 11.16
CA ASN A 72 14.36 -11.81 12.49
C ASN A 72 15.66 -12.63 12.66
N PRO A 73 16.78 -11.98 13.04
CA PRO A 73 18.09 -12.64 13.08
C PRO A 73 18.14 -13.86 14.00
N ALA A 74 17.53 -13.78 15.18
CA ALA A 74 17.50 -14.90 16.13
C ALA A 74 16.72 -16.10 15.57
N LEU A 75 15.59 -15.87 14.90
CA LEU A 75 14.83 -16.91 14.20
C LEU A 75 15.66 -17.52 13.07
N PHE A 76 16.29 -16.70 12.26
CA PHE A 76 17.12 -17.15 11.13
C PHE A 76 18.27 -18.05 11.59
N LEU A 77 19.02 -17.66 12.63
CA LEU A 77 20.07 -18.48 13.20
C LEU A 77 19.54 -19.81 13.76
N LYS A 78 18.36 -19.78 14.40
CA LYS A 78 17.72 -20.98 14.91
C LYS A 78 17.33 -21.93 13.77
N LEU A 79 16.78 -21.41 12.69
CA LEU A 79 16.43 -22.22 11.51
C LEU A 79 17.66 -22.90 10.90
N LEU A 80 18.76 -22.17 10.73
CA LEU A 80 20.02 -22.73 10.25
C LEU A 80 20.58 -23.83 11.16
N SER A 81 20.26 -23.81 12.46
CA SER A 81 20.68 -24.85 13.40
C SER A 81 19.81 -26.11 13.40
N ILE A 82 18.63 -26.04 12.77
CA ILE A 82 17.64 -27.15 12.74
C ILE A 82 17.66 -27.85 11.38
N ASP A 83 17.88 -27.11 10.30
CA ASP A 83 17.77 -27.61 8.91
C ASP A 83 19.07 -27.35 8.16
N ASP A 84 19.90 -28.39 8.05
CA ASP A 84 21.18 -28.33 7.34
C ASP A 84 21.03 -28.06 5.85
N GLU A 85 19.88 -28.36 5.23
CA GLU A 85 19.63 -28.08 3.81
C GLU A 85 19.64 -26.58 3.54
N LEU A 86 19.30 -25.74 4.52
CA LEU A 86 19.30 -24.28 4.35
C LEU A 86 20.68 -23.73 4.02
N HIS A 87 21.75 -24.39 4.46
CA HIS A 87 23.13 -24.01 4.11
C HIS A 87 23.40 -24.14 2.59
N THR A 88 22.64 -24.95 1.87
CA THR A 88 22.78 -25.07 0.41
C THR A 88 22.32 -23.83 -0.33
N LEU A 89 21.56 -22.92 0.33
CA LEU A 89 21.08 -21.67 -0.24
C LEU A 89 22.11 -20.55 -0.22
N PHE A 90 23.23 -20.73 0.50
CA PHE A 90 24.33 -19.77 0.51
C PHE A 90 25.16 -19.92 -0.77
N LYS A 91 24.66 -19.38 -1.87
CA LYS A 91 25.30 -19.35 -3.17
C LYS A 91 25.93 -17.98 -3.42
N ALA A 92 26.89 -17.89 -4.32
CA ALA A 92 27.58 -16.64 -4.65
C ALA A 92 26.66 -15.51 -5.13
N ASN A 93 25.52 -15.87 -5.71
CA ASN A 93 24.50 -14.95 -6.20
C ASN A 93 23.31 -14.74 -5.24
N VAL A 94 23.39 -15.30 -4.02
CA VAL A 94 22.41 -15.06 -2.94
C VAL A 94 23.10 -14.31 -1.81
N ASN A 95 22.72 -13.07 -1.58
CA ASN A 95 23.29 -12.21 -0.57
C ASN A 95 22.32 -12.12 0.63
N PHE A 96 22.80 -12.54 1.81
CA PHE A 96 22.08 -12.40 3.06
C PHE A 96 22.63 -11.22 3.85
N SER A 97 21.78 -10.32 4.27
CA SER A 97 22.16 -9.12 5.01
C SER A 97 21.17 -8.78 6.12
N LEU A 98 21.67 -8.14 7.17
CA LEU A 98 20.81 -7.49 8.15
C LEU A 98 20.35 -6.14 7.58
N PRO A 99 19.05 -5.85 7.59
CA PRO A 99 18.56 -4.55 7.20
C PRO A 99 18.79 -3.53 8.33
N ASP A 100 18.63 -2.26 8.00
CA ASP A 100 18.43 -1.15 8.92
C ASP A 100 17.12 -0.42 8.65
N ASP A 101 16.81 0.59 9.45
CA ASP A 101 15.57 1.37 9.29
C ASP A 101 15.55 2.21 8.00
N ASN A 102 16.68 2.45 7.36
CA ASN A 102 16.82 3.18 6.10
C ASN A 102 16.84 2.25 4.88
N THR A 103 16.80 0.93 5.08
CA THR A 103 16.80 -0.05 4.00
C THR A 103 15.69 0.26 3.00
N CYS A 104 16.05 0.42 1.72
CA CYS A 104 15.09 0.69 0.65
C CYS A 104 14.13 -0.49 0.45
N ILE A 105 12.87 -0.19 0.11
CA ILE A 105 11.88 -1.19 -0.31
C ILE A 105 11.82 -1.16 -1.84
N TYR A 106 12.16 -2.28 -2.45
CA TYR A 106 12.24 -2.43 -3.90
C TYR A 106 10.93 -3.00 -4.46
N SER A 107 10.53 -2.57 -5.66
CA SER A 107 9.32 -3.07 -6.32
C SER A 107 9.43 -4.52 -6.77
N ASN A 108 10.64 -4.97 -7.21
CA ASN A 108 10.89 -6.36 -7.57
C ASN A 108 11.25 -7.17 -6.32
N SER A 109 10.27 -7.37 -5.45
CA SER A 109 10.52 -7.98 -4.14
C SER A 109 9.39 -8.88 -3.65
N ILE A 110 9.74 -9.71 -2.67
CA ILE A 110 8.83 -10.50 -1.85
C ILE A 110 8.93 -10.03 -0.41
N ILE A 111 7.81 -9.99 0.27
CA ILE A 111 7.74 -9.77 1.72
C ILE A 111 7.16 -11.02 2.36
N VAL A 112 7.93 -11.66 3.24
CA VAL A 112 7.47 -12.81 4.03
C VAL A 112 6.59 -12.30 5.16
N GLN A 113 5.28 -12.22 4.90
CA GLN A 113 4.32 -11.55 5.78
C GLN A 113 4.30 -12.11 7.20
N SER A 114 4.45 -13.43 7.37
CA SER A 114 4.50 -14.07 8.68
C SER A 114 5.61 -13.50 9.58
N GLU A 115 6.74 -13.10 9.00
CA GLU A 115 7.87 -12.55 9.75
C GLU A 115 7.71 -11.10 10.18
N LEU A 116 6.80 -10.34 9.59
CA LEU A 116 6.56 -8.94 9.98
C LEU A 116 6.04 -8.81 11.41
N PHE A 117 5.35 -9.84 11.89
CA PHE A 117 4.70 -9.86 13.20
C PHE A 117 5.46 -10.67 14.26
N ILE A 118 6.59 -11.27 13.89
CA ILE A 118 7.49 -11.96 14.82
C ILE A 118 8.50 -10.93 15.34
N ASP A 119 8.70 -10.87 16.66
CA ASP A 119 9.60 -9.89 17.30
C ASP A 119 9.41 -8.46 16.78
N SER A 120 8.33 -7.82 17.24
CA SER A 120 7.93 -6.49 16.80
C SER A 120 8.96 -5.38 17.13
N LYS A 121 9.95 -5.64 17.98
CA LYS A 121 10.96 -4.63 18.36
C LYS A 121 12.12 -4.54 17.38
N THR A 122 12.51 -5.68 16.78
CA THR A 122 13.64 -5.73 15.85
C THR A 122 13.21 -5.19 14.48
N PHE A 123 13.88 -4.15 14.00
CA PHE A 123 13.60 -3.45 12.72
C PHE A 123 12.14 -2.95 12.60
N ASN A 124 11.59 -2.42 13.70
CA ASN A 124 10.17 -2.02 13.77
C ASN A 124 9.79 -0.99 12.69
N ASN A 125 10.61 0.03 12.46
CA ASN A 125 10.33 1.04 11.45
C ASN A 125 10.29 0.43 10.04
N LEU A 126 11.24 -0.44 9.71
CA LEU A 126 11.25 -1.14 8.43
C LEU A 126 10.02 -2.05 8.29
N LYS A 127 9.68 -2.84 9.32
CA LYS A 127 8.49 -3.71 9.30
C LYS A 127 7.21 -2.92 9.09
N SER A 128 7.05 -1.78 9.74
CA SER A 128 5.91 -0.88 9.54
C SER A 128 5.84 -0.33 8.10
N ARG A 129 6.98 0.05 7.53
CA ARG A 129 7.07 0.50 6.13
C ARG A 129 6.74 -0.63 5.15
N LEU A 130 7.15 -1.87 5.42
CA LEU A 130 6.80 -3.04 4.61
C LEU A 130 5.30 -3.35 4.67
N ILE A 131 4.66 -3.22 5.83
CA ILE A 131 3.20 -3.35 5.99
C ILE A 131 2.49 -2.29 5.13
N ASN A 132 2.86 -1.02 5.27
CA ASN A 132 2.28 0.06 4.47
C ASN A 132 2.47 -0.15 2.96
N PHE A 133 3.62 -0.69 2.54
CA PHE A 133 3.89 -1.03 1.14
C PHE A 133 2.94 -2.12 0.62
N LEU A 134 2.65 -3.15 1.44
CA LEU A 134 1.70 -4.21 1.09
C LEU A 134 0.28 -3.66 0.98
N ASP A 135 -0.15 -2.83 1.93
CA ASP A 135 -1.49 -2.23 1.96
C ASP A 135 -1.71 -1.32 0.75
N ASN A 136 -0.71 -0.48 0.41
CA ASN A 136 -0.77 0.37 -0.78
C ASN A 136 -0.83 -0.45 -2.08
N ASN A 137 -0.08 -1.54 -2.19
CA ASN A 137 -0.14 -2.42 -3.36
C ASN A 137 -1.52 -3.10 -3.48
N PHE A 138 -2.09 -3.53 -2.37
CA PHE A 138 -3.44 -4.11 -2.35
C PHE A 138 -4.50 -3.07 -2.77
N ALA A 139 -4.45 -1.85 -2.22
CA ALA A 139 -5.36 -0.77 -2.57
C ALA A 139 -5.26 -0.41 -4.05
N ASN A 140 -4.04 -0.31 -4.61
CA ASN A 140 -3.81 -0.04 -6.03
C ASN A 140 -4.31 -1.18 -6.93
N ASP A 141 -4.08 -2.44 -6.57
CA ASP A 141 -4.59 -3.60 -7.31
C ASP A 141 -6.13 -3.63 -7.28
N TYR A 142 -6.74 -3.31 -6.14
CA TYR A 142 -8.20 -3.22 -6.00
C TYR A 142 -8.76 -2.09 -6.87
N PHE A 143 -8.21 -0.88 -6.79
CA PHE A 143 -8.59 0.25 -7.63
C PHE A 143 -8.51 -0.09 -9.12
N ASN A 144 -7.39 -0.67 -9.58
CA ASN A 144 -7.21 -1.04 -10.98
C ASN A 144 -8.24 -2.05 -11.47
N LYS A 145 -8.69 -2.98 -10.61
CA LYS A 145 -9.68 -4.00 -10.97
C LYS A 145 -11.12 -3.47 -10.98
N THR A 146 -11.44 -2.58 -10.06
CA THR A 146 -12.82 -2.16 -9.80
C THR A 146 -13.16 -0.79 -10.38
N THR A 147 -12.31 0.21 -10.15
CA THR A 147 -12.63 1.62 -10.36
C THR A 147 -11.99 2.21 -11.62
N LYS A 148 -10.84 1.65 -12.04
CA LYS A 148 -10.07 2.25 -13.15
C LYS A 148 -10.88 2.48 -14.43
N LYS A 149 -11.74 1.55 -14.82
CA LYS A 149 -12.56 1.68 -16.04
C LYS A 149 -13.51 2.87 -15.97
N LEU A 150 -14.11 3.08 -14.79
CA LEU A 150 -15.00 4.23 -14.57
C LEU A 150 -14.20 5.52 -14.56
N PHE A 151 -13.04 5.52 -13.88
CA PHE A 151 -12.13 6.66 -13.85
C PHE A 151 -11.67 7.07 -15.26
N ASP A 152 -11.19 6.12 -16.07
CA ASP A 152 -10.76 6.36 -17.46
C ASP A 152 -11.91 6.87 -18.33
N LYS A 153 -13.16 6.39 -18.11
CA LYS A 153 -14.35 6.89 -18.79
C LYS A 153 -14.62 8.34 -18.40
N ASN A 154 -14.65 8.64 -17.09
CA ASN A 154 -14.93 9.98 -16.60
C ASN A 154 -13.88 11.00 -17.08
N ILE A 155 -12.60 10.62 -17.15
CA ILE A 155 -11.56 11.48 -17.73
C ILE A 155 -11.90 11.83 -19.18
N LYS A 156 -12.31 10.86 -19.99
CA LYS A 156 -12.66 11.10 -21.41
C LYS A 156 -13.87 12.01 -21.53
N ASP A 157 -14.91 11.72 -20.77
CA ASP A 157 -16.15 12.50 -20.79
C ASP A 157 -15.89 13.95 -20.32
N ASN A 158 -15.14 14.14 -19.26
CA ASN A 158 -14.74 15.45 -18.76
C ASN A 158 -13.82 16.19 -19.74
N PHE A 159 -12.94 15.50 -20.46
CA PHE A 159 -12.07 16.12 -21.45
C PHE A 159 -12.86 16.72 -22.61
N GLU A 160 -13.95 16.07 -23.03
CA GLU A 160 -14.85 16.63 -24.06
C GLU A 160 -15.60 17.86 -23.54
N LEU A 161 -16.04 17.87 -22.27
CA LEU A 161 -16.65 19.03 -21.63
C LEU A 161 -15.68 20.20 -21.55
N LEU A 162 -14.44 19.96 -21.12
CA LEU A 162 -13.40 20.99 -20.97
C LEU A 162 -13.05 21.72 -22.26
N LYS A 163 -13.28 21.11 -23.44
CA LYS A 163 -13.07 21.79 -24.73
C LYS A 163 -13.98 23.00 -24.92
N ASN A 164 -15.14 22.99 -24.29
CA ASN A 164 -16.18 24.02 -24.42
C ASN A 164 -16.26 24.93 -23.18
N GLU A 165 -15.54 24.60 -22.11
CA GLU A 165 -15.56 25.35 -20.88
C GLU A 165 -14.46 26.43 -20.85
N LYS A 166 -14.74 27.53 -20.16
CA LYS A 166 -13.74 28.56 -19.94
C LYS A 166 -12.85 28.18 -18.74
N ALA A 167 -11.55 28.24 -18.95
CA ALA A 167 -10.62 28.09 -17.83
C ALA A 167 -10.88 29.18 -16.75
N LEU A 168 -10.62 28.82 -15.50
CA LEU A 168 -10.64 29.78 -14.39
C LEU A 168 -9.53 30.81 -14.65
N THR A 169 -9.90 31.99 -15.15
CA THR A 169 -8.94 33.04 -15.48
C THR A 169 -8.80 34.03 -14.33
N GLN A 170 -7.70 34.78 -14.31
CA GLN A 170 -7.50 35.84 -13.33
C GLN A 170 -8.67 36.86 -13.34
N GLU A 171 -9.22 37.18 -14.51
CA GLU A 171 -10.39 38.06 -14.66
C GLU A 171 -11.64 37.53 -13.94
N ILE A 172 -11.81 36.21 -13.89
CA ILE A 172 -12.90 35.57 -13.12
C ILE A 172 -12.58 35.65 -11.62
N LEU A 173 -11.34 35.33 -11.23
CA LEU A 173 -10.90 35.39 -9.83
C LEU A 173 -10.95 36.81 -9.26
N ASP A 174 -10.67 37.83 -10.06
CA ASP A 174 -10.70 39.22 -9.64
C ASP A 174 -12.14 39.72 -9.31
N LYS A 175 -13.18 38.96 -9.68
CA LYS A 175 -14.56 39.25 -9.31
C LYS A 175 -14.91 38.85 -7.88
N TYR A 176 -14.08 37.99 -7.29
CA TYR A 176 -14.26 37.52 -5.91
C TYR A 176 -13.40 38.33 -4.96
N PRO A 177 -13.82 38.49 -3.71
CA PRO A 177 -12.97 39.08 -2.69
C PRO A 177 -11.71 38.26 -2.50
N LYS A 178 -10.68 38.90 -1.93
CA LYS A 178 -9.38 38.24 -1.69
C LYS A 178 -9.44 37.11 -0.65
N GLU A 179 -10.54 36.99 0.06
CA GLU A 179 -10.76 35.97 1.09
C GLU A 179 -11.47 34.76 0.47
N ILE A 180 -10.95 33.59 0.79
CA ILE A 180 -11.44 32.30 0.31
C ILE A 180 -11.71 31.43 1.53
N MET A 181 -12.85 30.76 1.53
CA MET A 181 -13.21 29.76 2.53
C MET A 181 -13.24 28.37 1.87
N ILE A 182 -12.59 27.41 2.49
CA ILE A 182 -12.56 26.02 2.03
C ILE A 182 -13.26 25.15 3.05
N THR A 183 -14.24 24.35 2.61
CA THR A 183 -14.96 23.39 3.46
C THR A 183 -14.62 21.95 3.09
N ALA A 184 -14.51 21.12 4.14
CA ALA A 184 -14.33 19.67 4.06
C ALA A 184 -15.28 18.97 5.05
N SER A 185 -15.42 17.64 4.96
CA SER A 185 -16.38 16.85 5.74
C SER A 185 -16.00 16.56 7.21
N GLY A 186 -15.15 17.41 7.81
CA GLY A 186 -14.82 17.27 9.24
C GLY A 186 -16.01 17.63 10.15
N PRO A 187 -16.11 17.07 11.37
CA PRO A 187 -17.18 17.42 12.33
C PRO A 187 -17.29 18.92 12.61
N SER A 188 -16.17 19.63 12.53
CA SER A 188 -16.14 21.10 12.70
C SER A 188 -16.96 21.87 11.67
N LEU A 189 -17.31 21.28 10.51
CA LEU A 189 -18.19 21.94 9.54
C LEU A 189 -19.61 22.07 10.10
N GLU A 190 -20.13 21.03 10.76
CA GLU A 190 -21.45 21.05 11.37
C GLU A 190 -21.53 22.10 12.50
N ASP A 191 -20.45 22.19 13.30
CA ASP A 191 -20.37 23.14 14.40
C ASP A 191 -20.27 24.60 13.95
N ASN A 192 -19.79 24.86 12.71
CA ASN A 192 -19.52 26.19 12.19
C ASN A 192 -20.37 26.57 10.96
N VAL A 193 -21.45 25.84 10.69
CA VAL A 193 -22.26 26.04 9.48
C VAL A 193 -22.84 27.45 9.35
N GLU A 194 -23.24 28.07 10.46
CA GLU A 194 -23.72 29.46 10.45
C GLU A 194 -22.62 30.44 10.10
N THR A 195 -21.40 30.26 10.58
CA THR A 195 -20.25 31.09 10.20
C THR A 195 -19.96 30.95 8.70
N VAL A 196 -20.06 29.70 8.15
CA VAL A 196 -19.92 29.46 6.71
C VAL A 196 -20.98 30.25 5.94
N ARG A 197 -22.24 30.19 6.38
CA ARG A 197 -23.37 30.92 5.77
C ARG A 197 -23.16 32.44 5.78
N GLU A 198 -22.78 32.97 6.95
CA GLU A 198 -22.57 34.42 7.12
C GLU A 198 -21.42 34.92 6.21
N LEU A 199 -20.28 34.25 6.23
CA LEU A 199 -19.14 34.63 5.41
C LEU A 199 -19.46 34.54 3.91
N HIS A 200 -20.15 33.47 3.48
CA HIS A 200 -20.57 33.32 2.10
C HIS A 200 -21.54 34.42 1.67
N ASN A 201 -22.50 34.77 2.52
CA ASN A 201 -23.43 35.88 2.26
C ASN A 201 -22.74 37.25 2.22
N CYS A 202 -21.59 37.39 2.90
CA CYS A 202 -20.73 38.59 2.79
C CYS A 202 -19.87 38.59 1.51
N GLY A 203 -19.98 37.59 0.65
CA GLY A 203 -19.30 37.51 -0.62
C GLY A 203 -17.95 36.82 -0.58
N VAL A 204 -17.59 36.12 0.50
CA VAL A 204 -16.38 35.27 0.57
C VAL A 204 -16.57 34.07 -0.38
N LEU A 205 -15.58 33.79 -1.23
CA LEU A 205 -15.60 32.66 -2.17
C LEU A 205 -15.61 31.32 -1.39
N LEU A 206 -16.66 30.54 -1.56
CA LEU A 206 -16.81 29.23 -0.93
C LEU A 206 -16.37 28.11 -1.89
N ILE A 207 -15.28 27.44 -1.55
CA ILE A 207 -14.79 26.25 -2.24
C ILE A 207 -15.11 25.03 -1.38
N ALA A 208 -15.88 24.08 -1.92
CA ALA A 208 -16.29 22.88 -1.22
C ALA A 208 -15.57 21.64 -1.75
N ALA A 209 -14.98 20.83 -0.85
CA ALA A 209 -14.68 19.45 -1.20
C ALA A 209 -15.99 18.67 -1.40
N ASP A 210 -16.01 17.71 -2.32
CA ASP A 210 -17.19 16.89 -2.64
C ASP A 210 -17.87 16.29 -1.41
N THR A 211 -17.06 15.79 -0.47
CA THR A 211 -17.55 15.17 0.78
C THR A 211 -18.27 16.16 1.72
N SER A 212 -18.04 17.46 1.60
CA SER A 212 -18.73 18.48 2.40
C SER A 212 -20.11 18.86 1.84
N LEU A 213 -20.43 18.46 0.60
CA LEU A 213 -21.69 18.81 -0.06
C LEU A 213 -22.93 18.29 0.68
N THR A 214 -22.84 17.13 1.32
CA THR A 214 -23.97 16.57 2.07
C THR A 214 -24.41 17.51 3.19
N THR A 215 -23.46 18.04 3.96
CA THR A 215 -23.74 19.00 5.04
C THR A 215 -24.20 20.34 4.49
N LEU A 216 -23.50 20.86 3.46
CA LEU A 216 -23.86 22.14 2.84
C LEU A 216 -25.26 22.10 2.21
N ASN A 217 -25.61 21.01 1.51
CA ASN A 217 -26.95 20.84 0.93
C ASN A 217 -28.05 20.75 1.99
N ALA A 218 -27.82 20.01 3.09
CA ALA A 218 -28.77 19.94 4.19
C ALA A 218 -29.07 21.34 4.75
N GLU A 219 -28.07 22.19 4.79
CA GLU A 219 -28.14 23.57 5.27
C GLU A 219 -28.51 24.59 4.18
N LYS A 220 -28.77 24.14 2.96
CA LYS A 220 -29.13 24.99 1.80
C LYS A 220 -28.06 26.04 1.48
N ILE A 221 -26.79 25.70 1.65
CA ILE A 221 -25.65 26.53 1.26
C ILE A 221 -25.12 25.99 -0.07
N ILE A 222 -25.12 26.81 -1.10
CA ILE A 222 -24.63 26.44 -2.42
C ILE A 222 -23.22 27.00 -2.58
N PRO A 223 -22.17 26.16 -2.69
CA PRO A 223 -20.81 26.65 -2.87
C PRO A 223 -20.60 27.22 -4.28
N ASP A 224 -19.65 28.17 -4.40
CA ASP A 224 -19.26 28.76 -5.69
C ASP A 224 -18.42 27.80 -6.53
N VAL A 225 -17.60 26.97 -5.86
CA VAL A 225 -16.72 26.00 -6.53
C VAL A 225 -16.79 24.67 -5.79
N ILE A 226 -16.87 23.58 -6.54
CA ILE A 226 -16.78 22.21 -6.02
C ILE A 226 -15.51 21.57 -6.56
N VAL A 227 -14.72 20.97 -5.67
CA VAL A 227 -13.51 20.21 -6.03
C VAL A 227 -13.72 18.75 -5.69
N THR A 228 -13.60 17.89 -6.68
CA THR A 228 -13.70 16.43 -6.51
C THR A 228 -12.61 15.71 -7.28
N THR A 229 -12.12 14.60 -6.72
CA THR A 229 -11.19 13.67 -7.37
C THR A 229 -11.73 12.24 -7.40
N ASP A 230 -12.89 12.00 -6.79
CA ASP A 230 -13.51 10.67 -6.75
C ASP A 230 -14.29 10.41 -8.04
N ALA A 231 -14.02 9.27 -8.68
CA ALA A 231 -14.74 8.81 -9.86
C ALA A 231 -16.19 8.38 -9.56
N ASN A 232 -16.53 8.13 -8.29
CA ASN A 232 -17.83 7.66 -7.83
C ASN A 232 -18.70 8.77 -7.23
N VAL A 233 -18.32 10.04 -7.37
CA VAL A 233 -19.14 11.13 -6.84
C VAL A 233 -20.47 11.17 -7.55
N TYR A 234 -21.52 10.85 -6.83
CA TYR A 234 -22.88 11.15 -7.21
C TYR A 234 -23.15 12.58 -6.75
N VAL A 235 -23.07 13.53 -7.67
CA VAL A 235 -23.58 14.88 -7.41
C VAL A 235 -25.10 14.73 -7.40
N ALA A 236 -25.68 14.76 -6.20
CA ALA A 236 -27.12 14.74 -6.00
C ALA A 236 -27.71 16.13 -6.31
#